data_1dd6fdba8a3047b973bd8082a23ed969
#
_entry.id   1dd6fdba8a3047b973bd8082a23ed969
#
_cell.length_a   1.000
_cell.length_b   1.000
_cell.length_c   1.000
_cell.angle_alpha   90.00
_cell.angle_beta   90.00
_cell.angle_gamma   90.00
#
_symmetry.space_group_name_H-M   'P 1'
#
loop_
_entity.id
_entity.type
_entity.pdbx_description
1 polymer ?
#
loop_
_entity_poly.entity_id
_entity_poly.type
_entity_poly.pdbx_seq_one_letter_code
_entity_poly.pdbx_strand_id
1 'polypeptide(L)'
;MELLRCTDLKKVYGKGDTAVCALNGIDLMVERGTFVAVVGASGSGKSTLLHLLAGVDRPTAGQVLIDGVEVGSLDPTQAALFRRRKVGLIYQFFNLIPTLSVEKNIALPLLLDKRKPDPVFLDSLLRTLGLEEKRRALPGQLSGGQQQRVAIARALCYRPALLLADEPTGNLDRKNSAEILDLLRLFHKNLGQTILLVTHDEALAAQADRVITLSDGRIVNDRSRG
;
A
#
# COMPACT_ATOMS: atom_id res chain seq x y z
N MET A 1 -0.47 15.70 12.22
CA MET A 1 -1.56 16.13 11.31
C MET A 1 -2.20 14.89 10.69
N GLU A 2 -3.52 14.75 10.80
CA GLU A 2 -4.25 13.58 10.33
C GLU A 2 -4.15 13.39 8.81
N LEU A 3 -3.94 12.16 8.36
CA LEU A 3 -3.98 11.78 6.94
C LEU A 3 -5.14 10.84 6.64
N LEU A 4 -5.36 9.85 7.51
CA LEU A 4 -6.37 8.81 7.34
C LEU A 4 -7.27 8.75 8.58
N ARG A 5 -8.58 8.66 8.36
CA ARG A 5 -9.57 8.34 9.39
C ARG A 5 -10.57 7.32 8.87
N CYS A 6 -10.77 6.26 9.63
CA CYS A 6 -11.92 5.35 9.50
C CYS A 6 -12.85 5.56 10.69
N THR A 7 -14.15 5.58 10.46
CA THR A 7 -15.17 5.71 11.50
C THR A 7 -16.21 4.62 11.33
N ASP A 8 -16.38 3.76 12.34
CA ASP A 8 -17.31 2.60 12.35
C ASP A 8 -17.32 1.82 11.04
N LEU A 9 -16.12 1.58 10.48
CA LEU A 9 -15.97 1.02 9.14
C LEU A 9 -16.37 -0.45 9.14
N LYS A 10 -17.34 -0.81 8.28
CA LYS A 10 -17.87 -2.17 8.15
C LYS A 10 -17.83 -2.66 6.72
N LYS A 11 -17.55 -3.94 6.57
CA LYS A 11 -17.63 -4.62 5.28
C LYS A 11 -18.22 -6.01 5.43
N VAL A 12 -19.32 -6.24 4.74
CA VAL A 12 -19.99 -7.53 4.65
C VAL A 12 -19.99 -7.97 3.18
N TYR A 13 -19.54 -9.18 2.91
CA TYR A 13 -19.64 -9.83 1.62
C TYR A 13 -20.78 -10.86 1.64
N GLY A 14 -21.45 -11.06 0.49
CA GLY A 14 -22.60 -11.97 0.40
C GLY A 14 -23.89 -11.37 0.94
N LYS A 15 -24.94 -12.20 1.00
CA LYS A 15 -26.27 -11.84 1.52
C LYS A 15 -26.90 -13.05 2.24
N GLY A 16 -27.81 -12.79 3.18
CA GLY A 16 -28.50 -13.83 3.93
C GLY A 16 -27.54 -14.74 4.67
N ASP A 17 -27.76 -16.05 4.62
CA ASP A 17 -27.00 -17.07 5.37
C ASP A 17 -25.53 -17.22 4.89
N THR A 18 -25.18 -16.67 3.72
CA THR A 18 -23.80 -16.68 3.21
C THR A 18 -23.05 -15.37 3.49
N ALA A 19 -23.63 -14.49 4.30
CA ALA A 19 -22.99 -13.20 4.62
C ALA A 19 -21.74 -13.40 5.48
N VAL A 20 -20.62 -12.84 5.06
CA VAL A 20 -19.35 -12.86 5.79
C VAL A 20 -19.01 -11.43 6.20
N CYS A 21 -18.96 -11.16 7.49
CA CYS A 21 -18.55 -9.88 8.04
C CYS A 21 -17.01 -9.81 8.07
N ALA A 22 -16.42 -9.19 7.07
CA ALA A 22 -14.97 -9.08 6.95
C ALA A 22 -14.38 -7.94 7.81
N LEU A 23 -15.15 -6.84 8.00
CA LEU A 23 -14.81 -5.75 8.94
C LEU A 23 -16.07 -5.40 9.75
N ASN A 24 -15.87 -5.18 11.05
CA ASN A 24 -16.96 -5.04 12.01
C ASN A 24 -16.72 -3.84 12.97
N GLY A 25 -16.80 -2.63 12.43
CA GLY A 25 -16.65 -1.40 13.21
C GLY A 25 -15.18 -1.07 13.48
N ILE A 26 -14.42 -0.74 12.42
CA ILE A 26 -13.04 -0.27 12.54
C ILE A 26 -13.04 1.23 12.74
N ASP A 27 -12.51 1.66 13.88
CA ASP A 27 -12.11 3.05 14.13
C ASP A 27 -10.58 3.13 14.08
N LEU A 28 -10.06 3.93 13.15
CA LEU A 28 -8.62 4.05 12.92
C LEU A 28 -8.28 5.47 12.49
N MET A 29 -7.29 6.05 13.14
CA MET A 29 -6.70 7.31 12.73
C MET A 29 -5.20 7.11 12.47
N VAL A 30 -4.68 7.66 11.38
CA VAL A 30 -3.24 7.66 11.06
C VAL A 30 -2.79 9.07 10.75
N GLU A 31 -1.72 9.51 11.38
CA GLU A 31 -1.09 10.79 11.10
C GLU A 31 -0.13 10.72 9.90
N ARG A 32 0.12 11.89 9.30
CA ARG A 32 1.13 12.00 8.25
C ARG A 32 2.50 11.65 8.76
N GLY A 33 3.28 10.98 7.93
CA GLY A 33 4.64 10.57 8.27
C GLY A 33 4.70 9.47 9.33
N THR A 34 3.66 8.66 9.49
CA THR A 34 3.66 7.49 10.38
C THR A 34 3.81 6.21 9.57
N PHE A 35 4.62 5.28 10.06
CA PHE A 35 4.68 3.91 9.54
C PHE A 35 3.84 2.99 10.43
N VAL A 36 2.71 2.53 9.93
CA VAL A 36 1.78 1.64 10.64
C VAL A 36 1.88 0.24 10.05
N ALA A 37 2.02 -0.77 10.91
CA ALA A 37 1.86 -2.17 10.55
C ALA A 37 0.51 -2.70 11.04
N VAL A 38 -0.22 -3.41 10.19
CA VAL A 38 -1.45 -4.12 10.51
C VAL A 38 -1.17 -5.61 10.45
N VAL A 39 -1.27 -6.28 11.58
CA VAL A 39 -1.02 -7.72 11.74
C VAL A 39 -2.30 -8.47 12.11
N GLY A 40 -2.28 -9.77 11.95
CA GLY A 40 -3.40 -10.65 12.33
C GLY A 40 -3.37 -11.96 11.54
N ALA A 41 -4.17 -12.93 11.97
CA ALA A 41 -4.29 -14.21 11.29
C ALA A 41 -4.85 -14.07 9.85
N SER A 42 -4.69 -15.10 9.04
CA SER A 42 -5.36 -15.17 7.73
C SER A 42 -6.88 -15.05 7.93
N GLY A 43 -7.54 -14.27 7.07
CA GLY A 43 -8.98 -14.03 7.17
C GLY A 43 -9.40 -12.98 8.21
N SER A 44 -8.49 -12.36 8.96
CA SER A 44 -8.85 -11.35 9.98
C SER A 44 -9.37 -10.00 9.40
N GLY A 45 -9.36 -9.80 8.08
CA GLY A 45 -9.88 -8.59 7.41
C GLY A 45 -8.81 -7.61 6.92
N LYS A 46 -7.52 -7.91 7.05
CA LYS A 46 -6.40 -7.01 6.69
C LYS A 46 -6.44 -6.52 5.25
N SER A 47 -6.50 -7.43 4.28
CA SER A 47 -6.56 -7.06 2.85
C SER A 47 -7.89 -6.36 2.50
N THR A 48 -9.00 -6.72 3.18
CA THR A 48 -10.27 -6.00 3.06
C THR A 48 -10.13 -4.55 3.52
N LEU A 49 -9.52 -4.33 4.69
CA LEU A 49 -9.23 -2.97 5.16
C LEU A 49 -8.42 -2.20 4.12
N LEU A 50 -7.32 -2.78 3.64
CA LEU A 50 -6.47 -2.14 2.64
C LEU A 50 -7.23 -1.81 1.34
N HIS A 51 -8.10 -2.71 0.85
CA HIS A 51 -8.91 -2.48 -0.34
C HIS A 51 -9.90 -1.32 -0.16
N LEU A 52 -10.51 -1.18 1.03
CA LEU A 52 -11.40 -0.05 1.32
C LEU A 52 -10.61 1.26 1.37
N LEU A 53 -9.44 1.28 2.03
CA LEU A 53 -8.55 2.45 2.08
C LEU A 53 -8.09 2.86 0.68
N ALA A 54 -7.83 1.90 -0.18
CA ALA A 54 -7.44 2.16 -1.57
C ALA A 54 -8.60 2.60 -2.47
N GLY A 55 -9.86 2.52 -2.01
CA GLY A 55 -11.03 2.74 -2.88
C GLY A 55 -11.13 1.70 -4.00
N VAL A 56 -10.60 0.50 -3.80
CA VAL A 56 -10.76 -0.65 -4.69
C VAL A 56 -12.14 -1.29 -4.46
N ASP A 57 -12.57 -1.29 -3.20
CA ASP A 57 -13.88 -1.76 -2.77
C ASP A 57 -14.60 -0.65 -1.97
N ARG A 58 -15.89 -0.81 -1.73
CA ARG A 58 -16.72 0.14 -1.00
C ARG A 58 -17.11 -0.43 0.36
N PRO A 59 -17.15 0.38 1.43
CA PRO A 59 -17.68 -0.03 2.71
C PRO A 59 -19.17 -0.37 2.61
N THR A 60 -19.62 -1.29 3.46
CA THR A 60 -21.06 -1.56 3.66
C THR A 60 -21.68 -0.50 4.57
N ALA A 61 -20.91 -0.02 5.56
CA ALA A 61 -21.25 1.09 6.44
C ALA A 61 -19.99 1.75 6.98
N GLY A 62 -20.14 2.91 7.61
CA GLY A 62 -19.03 3.72 8.11
C GLY A 62 -18.37 4.54 7.01
N GLN A 63 -17.26 5.19 7.35
CA GLN A 63 -16.59 6.17 6.49
C GLN A 63 -15.09 5.96 6.46
N VAL A 64 -14.48 6.32 5.32
CA VAL A 64 -13.01 6.39 5.13
C VAL A 64 -12.66 7.75 4.57
N LEU A 65 -11.93 8.54 5.33
CA LEU A 65 -11.37 9.84 4.92
C LEU A 65 -9.87 9.71 4.73
N ILE A 66 -9.35 10.07 3.55
CA ILE A 66 -7.91 10.12 3.28
C ILE A 66 -7.59 11.47 2.61
N ASP A 67 -6.68 12.23 3.23
CA ASP A 67 -6.28 13.55 2.74
C ASP A 67 -7.49 14.46 2.47
N GLY A 68 -8.50 14.42 3.35
CA GLY A 68 -9.75 15.18 3.25
C GLY A 68 -10.77 14.63 2.24
N VAL A 69 -10.48 13.52 1.56
CA VAL A 69 -11.38 12.90 0.57
C VAL A 69 -12.11 11.72 1.21
N GLU A 70 -13.45 11.69 1.13
CA GLU A 70 -14.26 10.54 1.53
C GLU A 70 -14.24 9.48 0.42
N VAL A 71 -13.45 8.43 0.65
CA VAL A 71 -13.14 7.40 -0.35
C VAL A 71 -14.36 6.55 -0.70
N GLY A 72 -15.21 6.25 0.28
CA GLY A 72 -16.40 5.40 0.12
C GLY A 72 -17.48 6.01 -0.79
N SER A 73 -17.52 7.35 -0.90
CA SER A 73 -18.50 8.09 -1.71
C SER A 73 -18.10 8.26 -3.18
N LEU A 74 -16.84 7.96 -3.52
CA LEU A 74 -16.32 8.16 -4.88
C LEU A 74 -17.01 7.24 -5.89
N ASP A 75 -17.34 7.78 -7.06
CA ASP A 75 -17.71 6.95 -8.21
C ASP A 75 -16.48 6.16 -8.74
N PRO A 76 -16.66 5.17 -9.62
CA PRO A 76 -15.54 4.33 -10.12
C PRO A 76 -14.43 5.16 -10.81
N THR A 77 -14.76 6.22 -11.52
CA THR A 77 -13.80 7.10 -12.20
C THR A 77 -13.03 7.94 -11.20
N GLN A 78 -13.73 8.54 -10.25
CA GLN A 78 -13.13 9.31 -9.15
C GLN A 78 -12.23 8.44 -8.27
N ALA A 79 -12.66 7.21 -7.94
CA ALA A 79 -11.85 6.25 -7.18
C ALA A 79 -10.57 5.85 -7.95
N ALA A 80 -10.65 5.67 -9.27
CA ALA A 80 -9.48 5.40 -10.10
C ALA A 80 -8.49 6.60 -10.13
N LEU A 81 -9.00 7.81 -10.21
CA LEU A 81 -8.18 9.04 -10.14
C LEU A 81 -7.58 9.23 -8.75
N PHE A 82 -8.35 8.96 -7.70
CA PHE A 82 -7.88 9.01 -6.31
C PHE A 82 -6.70 8.06 -6.10
N ARG A 83 -6.83 6.77 -6.47
CA ARG A 83 -5.72 5.80 -6.40
C ARG A 83 -4.49 6.30 -7.15
N ARG A 84 -4.67 6.77 -8.37
CA ARG A 84 -3.57 7.21 -9.23
C ARG A 84 -2.81 8.42 -8.70
N ARG A 85 -3.46 9.25 -7.86
CA ARG A 85 -2.90 10.54 -7.43
C ARG A 85 -2.55 10.60 -5.94
N LYS A 86 -3.23 9.82 -5.11
CA LYS A 86 -3.17 9.95 -3.64
C LYS A 86 -2.66 8.71 -2.93
N VAL A 87 -2.83 7.52 -3.52
CA VAL A 87 -2.56 6.25 -2.85
C VAL A 87 -1.63 5.37 -3.68
N GLY A 88 -0.43 5.10 -3.16
CA GLY A 88 0.49 4.11 -3.71
C GLY A 88 0.08 2.71 -3.25
N LEU A 89 0.05 1.75 -4.17
CA LEU A 89 -0.30 0.36 -3.87
C LEU A 89 0.86 -0.57 -4.21
N ILE A 90 1.27 -1.36 -3.23
CA ILE A 90 2.24 -2.44 -3.36
C ILE A 90 1.53 -3.73 -2.96
N TYR A 91 1.54 -4.73 -3.83
CA TYR A 91 0.91 -6.02 -3.61
C TYR A 91 1.95 -7.13 -3.42
N GLN A 92 1.52 -8.25 -2.87
CA GLN A 92 2.31 -9.48 -2.79
C GLN A 92 2.77 -9.97 -4.17
N PHE A 93 1.87 -9.92 -5.17
CA PHE A 93 2.20 -10.12 -6.58
C PHE A 93 2.58 -8.77 -7.19
N PHE A 94 3.69 -8.70 -7.89
CA PHE A 94 4.28 -7.45 -8.39
C PHE A 94 3.39 -6.67 -9.37
N ASN A 95 2.48 -7.38 -10.05
CA ASN A 95 1.51 -6.82 -11.00
C ASN A 95 2.15 -5.86 -12.02
N LEU A 96 3.33 -6.23 -12.53
CA LEU A 96 4.01 -5.50 -13.58
C LEU A 96 3.39 -5.86 -14.94
N ILE A 97 3.35 -4.89 -15.84
CA ILE A 97 2.95 -5.12 -17.23
C ILE A 97 4.13 -5.77 -17.95
N PRO A 98 4.02 -7.04 -18.41
CA PRO A 98 5.16 -7.82 -18.88
C PRO A 98 5.80 -7.27 -20.18
N THR A 99 5.04 -6.53 -20.97
CA THR A 99 5.48 -5.92 -22.22
C THR A 99 6.08 -4.53 -22.06
N LEU A 100 6.05 -3.97 -20.86
CA LEU A 100 6.63 -2.66 -20.56
C LEU A 100 7.98 -2.81 -19.87
N SER A 101 8.94 -1.96 -20.24
CA SER A 101 10.22 -1.87 -19.52
C SER A 101 10.02 -1.44 -18.06
N VAL A 102 11.07 -1.60 -17.24
CA VAL A 102 11.12 -1.11 -15.85
C VAL A 102 10.67 0.35 -15.78
N GLU A 103 11.32 1.23 -16.56
CA GLU A 103 10.98 2.65 -16.57
C GLU A 103 9.52 2.92 -16.93
N LYS A 104 9.00 2.22 -17.94
CA LYS A 104 7.60 2.40 -18.36
C LYS A 104 6.62 1.85 -17.34
N ASN A 105 6.93 0.74 -16.64
CA ASN A 105 6.14 0.25 -15.53
C ASN A 105 6.09 1.26 -14.38
N ILE A 106 7.23 1.86 -14.03
CA ILE A 106 7.31 2.88 -12.98
C ILE A 106 6.50 4.12 -13.36
N ALA A 107 6.66 4.61 -14.58
CA ALA A 107 5.99 5.83 -15.06
C ALA A 107 4.50 5.64 -15.36
N LEU A 108 4.00 4.41 -15.44
CA LEU A 108 2.65 4.08 -15.90
C LEU A 108 1.53 4.90 -15.23
N PRO A 109 1.50 5.08 -13.90
CA PRO A 109 0.44 5.87 -13.25
C PRO A 109 0.40 7.33 -13.73
N LEU A 110 1.57 7.93 -13.93
CA LEU A 110 1.69 9.30 -14.44
C LEU A 110 1.25 9.39 -15.91
N LEU A 111 1.67 8.44 -16.73
CA LEU A 111 1.30 8.38 -18.15
C LEU A 111 -0.21 8.22 -18.34
N LEU A 112 -0.87 7.39 -17.51
CA LEU A 112 -2.32 7.26 -17.49
C LEU A 112 -3.04 8.54 -17.03
N ASP A 113 -2.38 9.39 -16.25
CA ASP A 113 -2.86 10.72 -15.84
C ASP A 113 -2.43 11.83 -16.83
N LYS A 114 -1.91 11.47 -18.00
CA LYS A 114 -1.37 12.38 -19.03
C LYS A 114 -0.27 13.31 -18.51
N ARG A 115 0.46 12.88 -17.49
CA ARG A 115 1.59 13.59 -16.87
C ARG A 115 2.90 12.93 -17.26
N LYS A 116 3.95 13.71 -17.36
CA LYS A 116 5.32 13.18 -17.54
C LYS A 116 5.96 12.96 -16.17
N PRO A 117 6.74 11.88 -15.98
CA PRO A 117 7.54 11.74 -14.78
C PRO A 117 8.58 12.86 -14.70
N ASP A 118 8.86 13.31 -13.48
CA ASP A 118 10.01 14.15 -13.19
C ASP A 118 11.30 13.32 -13.42
N PRO A 119 12.17 13.66 -14.39
CA PRO A 119 13.32 12.84 -14.72
C PRO A 119 14.29 12.71 -13.54
N VAL A 120 14.50 13.78 -12.78
CA VAL A 120 15.43 13.81 -11.64
C VAL A 120 14.92 12.89 -10.53
N PHE A 121 13.62 12.94 -10.26
CA PHE A 121 13.01 12.07 -9.24
C PHE A 121 12.98 10.61 -9.68
N LEU A 122 12.67 10.34 -10.95
CA LEU A 122 12.71 8.99 -11.52
C LEU A 122 14.11 8.38 -11.45
N ASP A 123 15.13 9.13 -11.81
CA ASP A 123 16.53 8.69 -11.73
C ASP A 123 16.93 8.43 -10.26
N SER A 124 16.51 9.30 -9.33
CA SER A 124 16.70 9.09 -7.90
C SER A 124 16.05 7.81 -7.40
N LEU A 125 14.81 7.53 -7.81
CA LEU A 125 14.11 6.29 -7.46
C LEU A 125 14.85 5.05 -7.99
N LEU A 126 15.23 5.08 -9.28
CA LEU A 126 15.97 3.98 -9.91
C LEU A 126 17.28 3.69 -9.17
N ARG A 127 18.02 4.75 -8.82
CA ARG A 127 19.28 4.65 -8.07
C ARG A 127 19.05 4.07 -6.67
N THR A 128 18.14 4.64 -5.90
CA THR A 128 17.83 4.21 -4.54
C THR A 128 17.39 2.74 -4.49
N LEU A 129 16.70 2.28 -5.53
CA LEU A 129 16.19 0.91 -5.64
C LEU A 129 17.17 -0.06 -6.35
N GLY A 130 18.34 0.41 -6.80
CA GLY A 130 19.34 -0.39 -7.50
C GLY A 130 18.84 -0.92 -8.85
N LEU A 131 18.08 -0.10 -9.58
CA LEU A 131 17.45 -0.47 -10.86
C LEU A 131 18.00 0.30 -12.06
N GLU A 132 19.05 1.12 -11.90
CA GLU A 132 19.60 1.97 -12.97
C GLU A 132 19.96 1.17 -14.20
N GLU A 133 20.77 0.11 -14.06
CA GLU A 133 21.19 -0.76 -15.16
C GLU A 133 20.05 -1.59 -15.75
N LYS A 134 18.94 -1.75 -15.01
CA LYS A 134 17.75 -2.51 -15.42
C LYS A 134 16.66 -1.63 -16.05
N ARG A 135 16.91 -0.34 -16.23
CA ARG A 135 15.92 0.65 -16.69
C ARG A 135 15.13 0.21 -17.92
N ARG A 136 15.81 -0.44 -18.89
CA ARG A 136 15.22 -0.92 -20.15
C ARG A 136 14.79 -2.39 -20.12
N ALA A 137 15.12 -3.11 -19.07
CA ALA A 137 14.76 -4.53 -18.94
C ALA A 137 13.25 -4.74 -18.86
N LEU A 138 12.78 -5.89 -19.34
CA LEU A 138 11.40 -6.34 -19.17
C LEU A 138 11.25 -7.12 -17.85
N PRO A 139 10.04 -7.19 -17.25
CA PRO A 139 9.79 -7.92 -16.01
C PRO A 139 10.34 -9.35 -15.99
N GLY A 140 10.21 -10.11 -17.07
CA GLY A 140 10.73 -11.48 -17.18
C GLY A 140 12.26 -11.61 -17.13
N GLN A 141 13.00 -10.50 -17.18
CA GLN A 141 14.45 -10.44 -17.08
C GLN A 141 14.93 -10.05 -15.67
N LEU A 142 13.99 -9.93 -14.72
CA LEU A 142 14.24 -9.47 -13.34
C LEU A 142 14.01 -10.60 -12.35
N SER A 143 14.81 -10.62 -11.28
CA SER A 143 14.52 -11.45 -10.11
C SER A 143 13.25 -10.98 -9.39
N GLY A 144 12.63 -11.82 -8.55
CA GLY A 144 11.45 -11.45 -7.75
C GLY A 144 11.68 -10.19 -6.91
N GLY A 145 12.83 -10.08 -6.24
CA GLY A 145 13.18 -8.89 -5.47
C GLY A 145 13.33 -7.64 -6.34
N GLN A 146 13.88 -7.76 -7.56
CA GLN A 146 13.94 -6.65 -8.50
C GLN A 146 12.56 -6.25 -9.00
N GLN A 147 11.68 -7.21 -9.30
CA GLN A 147 10.30 -6.92 -9.69
C GLN A 147 9.54 -6.19 -8.58
N GLN A 148 9.73 -6.59 -7.31
CA GLN A 148 9.12 -5.90 -6.17
C GLN A 148 9.65 -4.47 -6.02
N ARG A 149 10.95 -4.24 -6.23
CA ARG A 149 11.51 -2.89 -6.24
C ARG A 149 10.92 -2.02 -7.35
N VAL A 150 10.64 -2.57 -8.53
CA VAL A 150 9.91 -1.87 -9.60
C VAL A 150 8.48 -1.53 -9.18
N ALA A 151 7.77 -2.45 -8.51
CA ALA A 151 6.42 -2.19 -7.98
C ALA A 151 6.42 -1.07 -6.93
N ILE A 152 7.42 -1.04 -6.04
CA ILE A 152 7.63 0.05 -5.06
C ILE A 152 7.91 1.38 -5.78
N ALA A 153 8.81 1.39 -6.75
CA ALA A 153 9.11 2.60 -7.54
C ALA A 153 7.86 3.12 -8.25
N ARG A 154 7.06 2.24 -8.84
CA ARG A 154 5.78 2.59 -9.48
C ARG A 154 4.80 3.22 -8.49
N ALA A 155 4.70 2.65 -7.28
CA ALA A 155 3.83 3.18 -6.25
C ALA A 155 4.27 4.56 -5.72
N LEU A 156 5.56 4.89 -5.79
CA LEU A 156 6.14 6.13 -5.28
C LEU A 156 6.32 7.23 -6.34
N CYS A 157 6.32 6.88 -7.64
CA CYS A 157 6.74 7.80 -8.72
C CYS A 157 5.90 9.07 -8.84
N TYR A 158 4.68 9.08 -8.32
CA TYR A 158 3.77 10.24 -8.30
C TYR A 158 3.65 10.89 -6.92
N ARG A 159 4.50 10.49 -5.95
CA ARG A 159 4.56 11.02 -4.57
C ARG A 159 3.20 10.93 -3.88
N PRO A 160 2.66 9.73 -3.65
CA PRO A 160 1.36 9.55 -3.03
C PRO A 160 1.36 10.05 -1.59
N ALA A 161 0.19 10.48 -1.10
CA ALA A 161 0.02 10.87 0.30
C ALA A 161 0.12 9.66 1.24
N LEU A 162 -0.37 8.50 0.79
CA LEU A 162 -0.40 7.24 1.55
C LEU A 162 0.14 6.09 0.68
N LEU A 163 1.05 5.30 1.24
CA LEU A 163 1.53 4.06 0.65
C LEU A 163 0.89 2.88 1.39
N LEU A 164 0.14 2.06 0.68
CA LEU A 164 -0.48 0.85 1.17
C LEU A 164 0.29 -0.36 0.63
N ALA A 165 0.73 -1.26 1.50
CA ALA A 165 1.48 -2.44 1.13
C ALA A 165 0.80 -3.70 1.69
N ASP A 166 0.33 -4.58 0.80
CA ASP A 166 -0.32 -5.85 1.15
C ASP A 166 0.68 -6.99 0.97
N GLU A 167 1.20 -7.51 2.08
CA GLU A 167 2.17 -8.61 2.13
C GLU A 167 3.34 -8.43 1.14
N PRO A 168 4.03 -7.28 1.11
CA PRO A 168 4.97 -6.92 0.04
C PRO A 168 6.20 -7.83 -0.04
N THR A 169 6.38 -8.71 0.92
CA THR A 169 7.50 -9.66 1.01
C THR A 169 7.06 -11.12 0.91
N GLY A 170 5.77 -11.40 0.78
CA GLY A 170 5.22 -12.75 0.86
C GLY A 170 5.69 -13.73 -0.22
N ASN A 171 6.21 -13.23 -1.34
CA ASN A 171 6.76 -14.03 -2.44
C ASN A 171 8.31 -13.94 -2.54
N LEU A 172 8.97 -13.45 -1.50
CA LEU A 172 10.41 -13.23 -1.49
C LEU A 172 11.11 -14.12 -0.45
N ASP A 173 12.37 -14.44 -0.70
CA ASP A 173 13.22 -15.04 0.32
C ASP A 173 13.55 -14.05 1.45
N ARG A 174 14.10 -14.55 2.56
CA ARG A 174 14.40 -13.75 3.75
C ARG A 174 15.32 -12.57 3.47
N LYS A 175 16.32 -12.73 2.60
CA LYS A 175 17.27 -11.66 2.28
C LYS A 175 16.56 -10.53 1.52
N ASN A 176 15.87 -10.88 0.44
CA ASN A 176 15.10 -9.90 -0.34
C ASN A 176 14.01 -9.25 0.51
N SER A 177 13.36 -9.99 1.41
CA SER A 177 12.35 -9.44 2.33
C SER A 177 12.92 -8.34 3.24
N ALA A 178 14.08 -8.59 3.84
CA ALA A 178 14.77 -7.60 4.67
C ALA A 178 15.13 -6.34 3.87
N GLU A 179 15.68 -6.51 2.65
CA GLU A 179 16.03 -5.41 1.77
C GLU A 179 14.82 -4.55 1.37
N ILE A 180 13.67 -5.18 1.07
CA ILE A 180 12.42 -4.45 0.77
C ILE A 180 11.95 -3.63 1.97
N LEU A 181 12.03 -4.21 3.17
CA LEU A 181 11.63 -3.49 4.38
C LEU A 181 12.55 -2.29 4.67
N ASP A 182 13.85 -2.47 4.51
CA ASP A 182 14.82 -1.38 4.67
C ASP A 182 14.55 -0.24 3.68
N LEU A 183 14.16 -0.57 2.44
CA LEU A 183 13.74 0.43 1.44
C LEU A 183 12.46 1.17 1.88
N LEU A 184 11.44 0.47 2.37
CA LEU A 184 10.22 1.13 2.88
C LEU A 184 10.55 2.06 4.05
N ARG A 185 11.40 1.63 4.99
CA ARG A 185 11.88 2.49 6.09
C ARG A 185 12.68 3.69 5.61
N LEU A 186 13.51 3.52 4.60
CA LEU A 186 14.28 4.62 4.01
C LEU A 186 13.35 5.66 3.40
N PHE A 187 12.33 5.25 2.66
CA PHE A 187 11.34 6.17 2.10
C PHE A 187 10.50 6.85 3.18
N HIS A 188 10.10 6.10 4.22
CA HIS A 188 9.42 6.67 5.38
C HIS A 188 10.26 7.77 6.05
N LYS A 189 11.52 7.47 6.39
CA LYS A 189 12.40 8.42 7.10
C LYS A 189 12.83 9.61 6.26
N ASN A 190 13.22 9.37 4.99
CA ASN A 190 13.82 10.41 4.15
C ASN A 190 12.80 11.29 3.43
N LEU A 191 11.63 10.71 3.10
CA LEU A 191 10.57 11.43 2.38
C LEU A 191 9.37 11.77 3.26
N GLY A 192 9.37 11.37 4.53
CA GLY A 192 8.21 11.50 5.40
C GLY A 192 7.00 10.71 4.89
N GLN A 193 7.23 9.63 4.13
CA GLN A 193 6.16 8.85 3.53
C GLN A 193 5.31 8.17 4.59
N THR A 194 4.00 8.40 4.57
CA THR A 194 3.06 7.64 5.41
C THR A 194 2.86 6.27 4.79
N ILE A 195 3.06 5.22 5.58
CA ILE A 195 2.98 3.83 5.13
C ILE A 195 2.01 3.05 6.01
N LEU A 196 1.13 2.27 5.41
CA LEU A 196 0.35 1.24 6.07
C LEU A 196 0.71 -0.11 5.43
N LEU A 197 1.40 -0.94 6.21
CA LEU A 197 1.88 -2.26 5.84
C LEU A 197 0.96 -3.33 6.45
N VAL A 198 0.39 -4.17 5.62
CA VAL A 198 -0.26 -5.41 6.05
C VAL A 198 0.75 -6.55 5.97
N THR A 199 0.93 -7.29 7.06
CA THR A 199 1.83 -8.45 7.10
C THR A 199 1.40 -9.44 8.18
N HIS A 200 1.77 -10.71 8.00
CA HIS A 200 1.70 -11.73 9.04
C HIS A 200 3.06 -11.95 9.75
N ASP A 201 4.10 -11.27 9.30
CA ASP A 201 5.44 -11.35 9.89
C ASP A 201 5.58 -10.31 11.01
N GLU A 202 5.62 -10.80 12.24
CA GLU A 202 5.74 -9.96 13.45
C GLU A 202 7.10 -9.24 13.51
N ALA A 203 8.16 -9.83 12.95
CA ALA A 203 9.48 -9.20 12.93
C ALA A 203 9.50 -7.98 11.98
N LEU A 204 8.76 -8.06 10.88
CA LEU A 204 8.56 -6.93 9.97
C LEU A 204 7.69 -5.86 10.66
N ALA A 205 6.59 -6.26 11.28
CA ALA A 205 5.68 -5.35 11.97
C ALA A 205 6.36 -4.60 13.13
N ALA A 206 7.25 -5.29 13.84
CA ALA A 206 8.00 -4.68 14.95
C ALA A 206 8.90 -3.50 14.54
N GLN A 207 9.10 -3.26 13.24
CA GLN A 207 9.90 -2.15 12.73
C GLN A 207 9.07 -0.89 12.42
N ALA A 208 7.74 -0.99 12.47
CA ALA A 208 6.85 0.15 12.31
C ALA A 208 6.78 1.01 13.58
N ASP A 209 6.35 2.28 13.43
CA ASP A 209 6.13 3.18 14.56
C ASP A 209 4.91 2.77 15.39
N ARG A 210 3.94 2.11 14.75
CA ARG A 210 2.69 1.67 15.36
C ARG A 210 2.27 0.32 14.81
N VAL A 211 1.86 -0.57 15.69
CA VAL A 211 1.39 -1.91 15.32
C VAL A 211 -0.06 -2.09 15.76
N ILE A 212 -0.91 -2.42 14.79
CA ILE A 212 -2.34 -2.67 14.99
C ILE A 212 -2.59 -4.16 14.76
N THR A 213 -3.25 -4.82 15.70
CA THR A 213 -3.65 -6.23 15.55
C THR A 213 -5.12 -6.31 15.19
N LEU A 214 -5.39 -6.97 14.07
CA LEU A 214 -6.73 -7.24 13.58
C LEU A 214 -7.13 -8.70 13.89
N SER A 215 -8.30 -8.91 14.47
CA SER A 215 -8.93 -10.22 14.63
C SER A 215 -10.44 -10.11 14.39
N ASP A 216 -10.98 -11.04 13.62
CA ASP A 216 -12.42 -11.13 13.30
C ASP A 216 -13.02 -9.78 12.86
N GLY A 217 -12.29 -9.07 12.01
CA GLY A 217 -12.69 -7.77 11.46
C GLY A 217 -12.71 -6.62 12.49
N ARG A 218 -12.06 -6.77 13.65
CA ARG A 218 -11.95 -5.74 14.69
C ARG A 218 -10.51 -5.44 15.05
N ILE A 219 -10.23 -4.21 15.47
CA ILE A 219 -8.96 -3.87 16.11
C ILE A 219 -9.02 -4.39 17.54
N VAL A 220 -8.14 -5.33 17.87
CA VAL A 220 -8.03 -5.92 19.22
C VAL A 220 -6.84 -5.40 20.00
N ASN A 221 -5.87 -4.81 19.33
CA ASN A 221 -4.71 -4.19 19.94
C ASN A 221 -4.15 -3.07 19.05
N ASP A 222 -3.66 -2.02 19.68
CA ASP A 222 -3.10 -0.84 19.03
C ASP A 222 -1.98 -0.29 19.90
N ARG A 223 -0.74 -0.40 19.43
CA ARG A 223 0.45 -0.04 20.18
C ARG A 223 1.34 0.89 19.36
N SER A 224 1.61 2.07 19.85
CA SER A 224 2.65 2.95 19.34
C SER A 224 3.98 2.64 20.03
N ARG A 225 5.05 2.67 19.25
CA ARG A 225 6.40 2.74 19.83
C ARG A 225 6.60 4.15 20.40
N GLY A 226 6.87 4.22 21.69
CA GLY A 226 7.29 5.43 22.35
C GLY A 226 8.72 5.82 21.96
#